data_1b2d7bf3673613de3c74a9a482c1544b
#
_entry.id   1b2d7bf3673613de3c74a9a482c1544b
#
_cell.length_a   1.000
_cell.length_b   1.000
_cell.length_c   1.000
_cell.angle_alpha   90.00
_cell.angle_beta   90.00
_cell.angle_gamma   90.00
#
_symmetry.space_group_name_H-M   'P 1'
#
loop_
_entity.id
_entity.type
_entity.pdbx_description
1 polymer ?
#
loop_
_entity_poly.entity_id
_entity_poly.type
_entity_poly.pdbx_seq_one_letter_code
_entity_poly.pdbx_strand_id
1 'polypeptide(L)'
;MMNILGEPQVSYQQLESFIKSVKTANKLALELLPLFWRAAINNGIRPEILYSQALVETGYFNFGGVLNASFHNTCGLKTTKGGGDYEANAHMKFKSWEDGIQAHADHLGLYAGAKNCPKYSPNTKNYENVKCKANGTTLDPRHFTYLYGKCTTVEGLSGTWATDKNYAKTLKSIISKIEGTKVVVSSSTNSQSNANNKFRNGVYNKRAVVTVSSLNVRAGRPGDAKYNTIYGQLKKGQVVTVKYCLNNWFGIIYNGKQAFICGDYIKLK
;
A
#
# COMPACT_ATOMS: atom_id res chain seq x y z
N MET A 1 -3.73 11.46 -19.33
CA MET A 1 -3.60 10.07 -18.84
C MET A 1 -3.00 10.10 -17.43
N MET A 2 -3.51 9.24 -16.54
CA MET A 2 -3.12 9.21 -15.14
C MET A 2 -2.19 8.00 -14.90
N ASN A 3 -0.90 8.26 -14.68
CA ASN A 3 0.07 7.19 -14.43
C ASN A 3 -0.21 6.49 -13.10
N ILE A 4 -0.11 5.16 -13.10
CA ILE A 4 -0.27 4.32 -11.90
C ILE A 4 0.94 4.48 -10.97
N LEU A 5 2.14 4.51 -11.56
CA LEU A 5 3.39 4.70 -10.82
C LEU A 5 3.69 6.18 -10.61
N GLY A 6 4.30 6.50 -9.49
CA GLY A 6 4.76 7.86 -9.17
C GLY A 6 4.63 8.20 -7.69
N GLU A 7 4.98 9.44 -7.39
CA GLU A 7 4.77 10.00 -6.05
C GLU A 7 3.27 10.24 -5.80
N PRO A 8 2.83 10.14 -4.53
CA PRO A 8 1.46 10.48 -4.16
C PRO A 8 1.09 11.90 -4.60
N GLN A 9 -0.08 12.07 -5.20
CA GLN A 9 -0.63 13.40 -5.52
C GLN A 9 -1.56 13.91 -4.42
N VAL A 10 -1.86 13.07 -3.45
CA VAL A 10 -2.65 13.40 -2.27
C VAL A 10 -1.87 13.09 -1.00
N SER A 11 -2.22 13.75 0.08
CA SER A 11 -1.69 13.40 1.41
C SER A 11 -2.46 12.22 2.01
N TYR A 12 -1.83 11.51 2.96
CA TYR A 12 -2.50 10.49 3.75
C TYR A 12 -3.77 11.04 4.44
N GLN A 13 -3.70 12.28 4.93
CA GLN A 13 -4.81 12.95 5.59
C GLN A 13 -5.98 13.25 4.65
N GLN A 14 -5.72 13.49 3.35
CA GLN A 14 -6.79 13.63 2.37
C GLN A 14 -7.52 12.31 2.16
N LEU A 15 -6.79 11.19 2.00
CA LEU A 15 -7.39 9.85 1.94
C LEU A 15 -8.20 9.53 3.20
N GLU A 16 -7.63 9.78 4.37
CA GLU A 16 -8.29 9.57 5.65
C GLU A 16 -9.55 10.42 5.78
N SER A 17 -9.48 11.70 5.44
CA SER A 17 -10.62 12.63 5.50
C SER A 17 -11.70 12.24 4.49
N PHE A 18 -11.29 11.83 3.28
CA PHE A 18 -12.21 11.32 2.27
C PHE A 18 -12.98 10.12 2.80
N ILE A 19 -12.30 9.07 3.27
CA ILE A 19 -13.00 7.86 3.70
C ILE A 19 -13.88 8.08 4.91
N LYS A 20 -13.49 8.96 5.84
CA LYS A 20 -14.34 9.38 6.97
C LYS A 20 -15.62 10.09 6.51
N SER A 21 -15.61 10.75 5.35
CA SER A 21 -16.79 11.43 4.79
C SER A 21 -17.77 10.47 4.09
N VAL A 22 -17.34 9.26 3.72
CA VAL A 22 -18.15 8.27 3.02
C VAL A 22 -18.97 7.46 4.03
N LYS A 23 -20.21 7.86 4.27
CA LYS A 23 -21.10 7.25 5.28
C LYS A 23 -21.36 5.75 5.07
N THR A 24 -21.31 5.28 3.84
CA THR A 24 -21.57 3.89 3.46
C THR A 24 -20.32 3.00 3.51
N ALA A 25 -19.14 3.56 3.75
CA ALA A 25 -17.92 2.78 3.84
C ALA A 25 -17.90 1.93 5.11
N ASN A 26 -17.45 0.69 4.97
CA ASN A 26 -17.18 -0.17 6.12
C ASN A 26 -16.01 0.40 6.93
N LYS A 27 -16.01 0.21 8.24
CA LYS A 27 -14.92 0.63 9.13
C LYS A 27 -13.54 0.10 8.69
N LEU A 28 -13.50 -1.08 8.08
CA LEU A 28 -12.29 -1.67 7.51
C LEU A 28 -11.59 -0.73 6.51
N ALA A 29 -12.35 0.08 5.77
CA ALA A 29 -11.75 1.05 4.84
C ALA A 29 -10.78 1.98 5.56
N LEU A 30 -11.17 2.52 6.70
CA LEU A 30 -10.30 3.39 7.49
C LEU A 30 -9.19 2.61 8.21
N GLU A 31 -9.53 1.46 8.80
CA GLU A 31 -8.60 0.63 9.56
C GLU A 31 -7.43 0.11 8.69
N LEU A 32 -7.70 -0.21 7.42
CA LEU A 32 -6.72 -0.77 6.49
C LEU A 32 -5.95 0.28 5.69
N LEU A 33 -6.36 1.54 5.69
CA LEU A 33 -5.70 2.62 4.94
C LEU A 33 -4.17 2.70 5.19
N PRO A 34 -3.65 2.54 6.43
CA PRO A 34 -2.20 2.54 6.65
C PRO A 34 -1.47 1.42 5.92
N LEU A 35 -2.09 0.25 5.75
CA LEU A 35 -1.51 -0.88 5.03
C LEU A 35 -1.46 -0.59 3.52
N PHE A 36 -2.53 -0.05 2.95
CA PHE A 36 -2.58 0.38 1.54
C PHE A 36 -1.54 1.44 1.25
N TRP A 37 -1.45 2.47 2.07
CA TRP A 37 -0.46 3.53 1.91
C TRP A 37 0.96 2.97 1.86
N ARG A 38 1.28 2.08 2.80
CA ARG A 38 2.59 1.42 2.88
C ARG A 38 2.87 0.56 1.65
N ALA A 39 1.93 -0.32 1.28
CA ALA A 39 2.11 -1.23 0.15
C ALA A 39 2.29 -0.47 -1.16
N ALA A 40 1.51 0.59 -1.39
CA ALA A 40 1.64 1.46 -2.56
C ALA A 40 3.02 2.11 -2.65
N ILE A 41 3.46 2.79 -1.58
CA ILE A 41 4.77 3.46 -1.55
C ILE A 41 5.92 2.46 -1.80
N ASN A 42 5.84 1.26 -1.23
CA ASN A 42 6.86 0.22 -1.41
C ASN A 42 6.98 -0.24 -2.86
N ASN A 43 5.86 -0.31 -3.57
CA ASN A 43 5.80 -0.72 -4.96
C ASN A 43 5.96 0.45 -5.95
N GLY A 44 6.12 1.69 -5.45
CA GLY A 44 6.19 2.88 -6.29
C GLY A 44 4.87 3.24 -6.96
N ILE A 45 3.75 2.73 -6.42
CA ILE A 45 2.39 3.02 -6.88
C ILE A 45 1.89 4.27 -6.15
N ARG A 46 1.11 5.09 -6.82
CA ARG A 46 0.39 6.20 -6.20
C ARG A 46 -0.67 5.64 -5.23
N PRO A 47 -0.62 5.96 -3.93
CA PRO A 47 -1.52 5.37 -2.92
C PRO A 47 -3.00 5.60 -3.19
N GLU A 48 -3.35 6.78 -3.72
CA GLU A 48 -4.73 7.10 -4.08
C GLU A 48 -5.29 6.19 -5.19
N ILE A 49 -4.43 5.64 -6.05
CA ILE A 49 -4.85 4.72 -7.12
C ILE A 49 -5.09 3.32 -6.53
N LEU A 50 -4.11 2.77 -5.83
CA LEU A 50 -4.23 1.44 -5.21
C LEU A 50 -5.43 1.39 -4.25
N TYR A 51 -5.60 2.44 -3.45
CA TYR A 51 -6.69 2.50 -2.49
C TYR A 51 -8.05 2.66 -3.17
N SER A 52 -8.17 3.53 -4.19
CA SER A 52 -9.40 3.68 -4.97
C SER A 52 -9.80 2.39 -5.66
N GLN A 53 -8.82 1.61 -6.15
CA GLN A 53 -9.07 0.31 -6.73
C GLN A 53 -9.69 -0.64 -5.71
N ALA A 54 -9.13 -0.75 -4.51
CA ALA A 54 -9.69 -1.56 -3.44
C ALA A 54 -11.12 -1.12 -3.05
N LEU A 55 -11.38 0.19 -3.01
CA LEU A 55 -12.73 0.70 -2.73
C LEU A 55 -13.75 0.25 -3.77
N VAL A 56 -13.39 0.26 -5.05
CA VAL A 56 -14.26 -0.23 -6.14
C VAL A 56 -14.46 -1.73 -6.03
N GLU A 57 -13.38 -2.51 -5.95
CA GLU A 57 -13.41 -3.97 -5.97
C GLU A 57 -14.15 -4.59 -4.78
N THR A 58 -14.19 -3.89 -3.65
CA THR A 58 -14.82 -4.38 -2.41
C THR A 58 -16.13 -3.67 -2.06
N GLY A 59 -16.60 -2.76 -2.90
CA GLY A 59 -17.74 -1.91 -2.54
C GLY A 59 -17.51 -1.13 -1.24
N TYR A 60 -16.38 -0.42 -1.14
CA TYR A 60 -15.97 0.28 0.09
C TYR A 60 -15.83 -0.66 1.31
N PHE A 61 -15.29 -1.86 1.10
CA PHE A 61 -15.11 -2.94 2.08
C PHE A 61 -16.41 -3.49 2.68
N ASN A 62 -17.54 -3.23 2.03
CA ASN A 62 -18.80 -3.89 2.39
C ASN A 62 -18.89 -5.30 1.80
N PHE A 63 -18.13 -5.56 0.73
CA PHE A 63 -18.20 -6.78 -0.04
C PHE A 63 -19.62 -6.98 -0.62
N GLY A 64 -20.08 -8.19 -0.87
CA GLY A 64 -21.45 -8.38 -1.37
C GLY A 64 -21.54 -9.46 -2.46
N GLY A 65 -20.38 -9.97 -2.89
CA GLY A 65 -20.29 -11.14 -3.76
C GLY A 65 -19.88 -12.40 -2.97
N VAL A 66 -19.20 -13.31 -3.67
CA VAL A 66 -18.65 -14.54 -3.07
C VAL A 66 -17.53 -14.29 -2.07
N LEU A 67 -16.85 -13.13 -2.21
CA LEU A 67 -15.82 -12.72 -1.28
C LEU A 67 -16.41 -11.95 -0.11
N ASN A 68 -15.82 -12.18 1.05
CA ASN A 68 -16.10 -11.45 2.28
C ASN A 68 -14.78 -11.10 3.00
N ALA A 69 -14.87 -10.40 4.11
CA ALA A 69 -13.70 -9.94 4.86
C ALA A 69 -12.73 -11.07 5.26
N SER A 70 -13.22 -12.32 5.46
CA SER A 70 -12.35 -13.44 5.85
C SER A 70 -11.39 -13.91 4.76
N PHE A 71 -11.57 -13.48 3.51
CA PHE A 71 -10.64 -13.75 2.42
C PHE A 71 -9.41 -12.85 2.46
N HIS A 72 -9.47 -11.69 3.13
CA HIS A 72 -8.43 -10.66 3.12
C HIS A 72 -8.00 -10.27 1.69
N ASN A 73 -8.92 -10.40 0.72
CA ASN A 73 -8.67 -10.22 -0.71
C ASN A 73 -9.37 -8.93 -1.17
N THR A 74 -8.58 -7.93 -1.51
CA THR A 74 -9.05 -6.57 -1.76
C THR A 74 -9.22 -6.21 -3.23
N CYS A 75 -9.02 -7.17 -4.14
CA CYS A 75 -9.14 -6.95 -5.58
C CYS A 75 -9.59 -8.18 -6.37
N GLY A 76 -10.19 -9.15 -5.71
CA GLY A 76 -10.71 -10.33 -6.39
C GLY A 76 -9.64 -11.26 -6.98
N LEU A 77 -8.38 -11.23 -6.49
CA LEU A 77 -7.33 -12.11 -6.98
C LEU A 77 -7.76 -13.57 -6.93
N LYS A 78 -7.71 -14.21 -8.09
CA LYS A 78 -7.98 -15.64 -8.21
C LYS A 78 -6.75 -16.47 -7.84
N THR A 79 -6.96 -17.71 -7.47
CA THR A 79 -5.90 -18.70 -7.30
C THR A 79 -5.18 -18.95 -8.63
N THR A 80 -4.04 -19.62 -8.60
CA THR A 80 -3.31 -20.01 -9.81
C THR A 80 -4.16 -20.84 -10.77
N LYS A 81 -5.04 -21.68 -10.24
CA LYS A 81 -5.97 -22.51 -11.04
C LYS A 81 -7.06 -21.65 -11.69
N GLY A 82 -7.39 -20.50 -11.09
CA GLY A 82 -8.52 -19.67 -11.53
C GLY A 82 -9.86 -20.35 -11.27
N GLY A 83 -10.86 -20.03 -12.08
CA GLY A 83 -12.23 -20.52 -12.01
C GLY A 83 -13.24 -19.41 -12.29
N GLY A 84 -14.52 -19.69 -12.10
CA GLY A 84 -15.62 -18.74 -12.29
C GLY A 84 -15.59 -17.58 -11.29
N ASP A 85 -16.21 -16.47 -11.65
CA ASP A 85 -16.27 -15.28 -10.77
C ASP A 85 -17.17 -15.49 -9.55
N TYR A 86 -18.11 -16.43 -9.66
CA TYR A 86 -19.05 -16.78 -8.59
C TYR A 86 -18.62 -18.01 -7.76
N GLU A 87 -17.39 -18.50 -7.97
CA GLU A 87 -16.83 -19.63 -7.25
C GLU A 87 -15.87 -19.13 -6.17
N ALA A 88 -16.23 -19.29 -4.90
CA ALA A 88 -15.41 -18.84 -3.78
C ALA A 88 -14.00 -19.48 -3.77
N ASN A 89 -13.90 -20.77 -4.12
CA ASN A 89 -12.64 -21.52 -4.18
C ASN A 89 -11.74 -21.12 -5.37
N ALA A 90 -12.27 -20.41 -6.36
CA ALA A 90 -11.48 -19.83 -7.45
C ALA A 90 -10.66 -18.63 -6.99
N HIS A 91 -11.00 -18.02 -5.85
CA HIS A 91 -10.37 -16.81 -5.35
C HIS A 91 -9.38 -17.10 -4.23
N MET A 92 -8.32 -16.31 -4.19
CA MET A 92 -7.29 -16.44 -3.16
C MET A 92 -7.79 -15.97 -1.81
N LYS A 93 -7.56 -16.80 -0.78
CA LYS A 93 -7.78 -16.45 0.62
C LYS A 93 -6.41 -16.24 1.28
N PHE A 94 -6.13 -15.01 1.68
CA PHE A 94 -4.86 -14.65 2.32
C PHE A 94 -4.95 -14.86 3.85
N LYS A 95 -3.78 -15.04 4.48
CA LYS A 95 -3.70 -15.27 5.94
C LYS A 95 -4.01 -14.02 6.74
N SER A 96 -3.72 -12.85 6.18
CA SER A 96 -3.91 -11.55 6.83
C SER A 96 -4.25 -10.47 5.81
N TRP A 97 -4.80 -9.34 6.28
CA TRP A 97 -4.98 -8.14 5.47
C TRP A 97 -3.67 -7.61 4.90
N GLU A 98 -2.56 -7.70 5.66
CA GLU A 98 -1.25 -7.29 5.18
C GLU A 98 -0.82 -8.09 3.96
N ASP A 99 -0.99 -9.42 4.01
CA ASP A 99 -0.66 -10.32 2.90
C ASP A 99 -1.51 -10.02 1.66
N GLY A 100 -2.83 -9.86 1.83
CA GLY A 100 -3.74 -9.61 0.72
C GLY A 100 -3.55 -8.24 0.08
N ILE A 101 -3.34 -7.20 0.88
CA ILE A 101 -3.07 -5.85 0.39
C ILE A 101 -1.69 -5.77 -0.30
N GLN A 102 -0.69 -6.46 0.23
CA GLN A 102 0.61 -6.54 -0.43
C GLN A 102 0.51 -7.29 -1.77
N ALA A 103 -0.23 -8.41 -1.82
CA ALA A 103 -0.47 -9.14 -3.06
C ALA A 103 -1.21 -8.29 -4.11
N HIS A 104 -2.18 -7.49 -3.69
CA HIS A 104 -2.87 -6.52 -4.55
C HIS A 104 -1.89 -5.47 -5.10
N ALA A 105 -1.06 -4.88 -4.25
CA ALA A 105 -0.06 -3.90 -4.68
C ALA A 105 0.99 -4.52 -5.62
N ASP A 106 1.41 -5.76 -5.35
CA ASP A 106 2.36 -6.50 -6.20
C ASP A 106 1.76 -6.76 -7.60
N HIS A 107 0.48 -7.14 -7.65
CA HIS A 107 -0.23 -7.38 -8.91
C HIS A 107 -0.40 -6.10 -9.72
N LEU A 108 -0.86 -5.01 -9.10
CA LEU A 108 -0.99 -3.71 -9.78
C LEU A 108 0.38 -3.17 -10.20
N GLY A 109 1.40 -3.33 -9.35
CA GLY A 109 2.78 -2.97 -9.67
C GLY A 109 3.32 -3.72 -10.86
N LEU A 110 3.01 -5.01 -10.99
CA LEU A 110 3.35 -5.82 -12.15
C LEU A 110 2.71 -5.27 -13.43
N TYR A 111 1.39 -5.01 -13.41
CA TYR A 111 0.68 -4.40 -14.54
C TYR A 111 1.30 -3.06 -14.94
N ALA A 112 1.66 -2.24 -13.98
CA ALA A 112 2.24 -0.92 -14.21
C ALA A 112 3.72 -0.94 -14.61
N GLY A 113 4.39 -2.10 -14.54
CA GLY A 113 5.83 -2.22 -14.82
C GLY A 113 6.70 -1.62 -13.72
N ALA A 114 6.28 -1.74 -12.47
CA ALA A 114 7.03 -1.23 -11.33
C ALA A 114 8.39 -1.91 -11.20
N LYS A 115 9.47 -1.12 -11.08
CA LYS A 115 10.83 -1.63 -10.89
C LYS A 115 11.00 -2.39 -9.56
N ASN A 116 10.14 -2.10 -8.59
CA ASN A 116 10.16 -2.69 -7.24
C ASN A 116 9.15 -3.83 -7.07
N CYS A 117 8.44 -4.25 -8.13
CA CYS A 117 7.56 -5.40 -8.00
C CYS A 117 8.38 -6.67 -7.73
N PRO A 118 7.87 -7.61 -6.94
CA PRO A 118 8.59 -8.85 -6.62
C PRO A 118 8.89 -9.67 -7.87
N LYS A 119 10.08 -10.30 -7.88
CA LYS A 119 10.51 -11.17 -9.00
C LYS A 119 9.83 -12.53 -9.01
N TYR A 120 9.42 -13.04 -7.85
CA TYR A 120 9.02 -14.42 -7.69
C TYR A 120 7.69 -14.54 -6.98
N SER A 121 6.85 -15.43 -7.50
CA SER A 121 5.75 -16.02 -6.77
C SER A 121 6.04 -17.52 -6.59
N PRO A 122 5.76 -18.11 -5.42
CA PRO A 122 5.94 -19.55 -5.22
C PRO A 122 5.11 -20.39 -6.17
N ASN A 123 4.09 -19.80 -6.79
CA ASN A 123 3.13 -20.48 -7.66
C ASN A 123 3.39 -20.29 -9.16
N THR A 124 4.38 -19.49 -9.54
CA THR A 124 4.68 -19.21 -10.95
C THR A 124 6.13 -19.55 -11.24
N LYS A 125 6.33 -20.46 -12.17
CA LYS A 125 7.65 -20.82 -12.68
C LYS A 125 8.05 -19.79 -13.76
N ASN A 126 9.29 -19.30 -13.70
CA ASN A 126 9.94 -18.45 -14.70
C ASN A 126 9.59 -16.97 -14.70
N TYR A 127 10.37 -16.22 -13.92
CA TYR A 127 10.37 -14.76 -13.90
C TYR A 127 11.62 -14.11 -14.51
N GLU A 128 12.39 -14.85 -15.25
CA GLU A 128 13.68 -14.40 -15.78
C GLU A 128 13.59 -13.14 -16.65
N ASN A 129 12.41 -12.88 -17.23
CA ASN A 129 12.16 -11.73 -18.10
C ASN A 129 11.44 -10.55 -17.45
N VAL A 130 11.02 -10.65 -16.19
CA VAL A 130 10.43 -9.52 -15.49
C VAL A 130 11.53 -8.59 -15.02
N LYS A 131 11.59 -7.38 -15.58
CA LYS A 131 12.58 -6.34 -15.21
C LYS A 131 12.38 -5.76 -13.81
N CYS A 132 11.66 -6.46 -12.96
CA CYS A 132 11.47 -6.09 -11.55
C CYS A 132 12.76 -6.31 -10.78
N LYS A 133 13.14 -5.35 -9.95
CA LYS A 133 14.32 -5.44 -9.06
C LYS A 133 13.97 -5.96 -7.67
N ALA A 134 12.80 -6.55 -7.48
CA ALA A 134 12.40 -6.89 -6.13
C ALA A 134 13.24 -8.00 -5.54
N ASN A 135 13.66 -7.75 -4.31
CA ASN A 135 14.26 -8.72 -3.42
C ASN A 135 13.14 -9.43 -2.66
N GLY A 136 12.57 -10.49 -3.21
CA GLY A 136 11.59 -11.28 -2.49
C GLY A 136 10.57 -12.00 -3.37
N THR A 137 9.78 -12.83 -2.70
CA THR A 137 8.65 -13.55 -3.27
C THR A 137 7.38 -12.75 -3.01
N THR A 138 6.47 -12.72 -3.99
CA THR A 138 5.12 -12.20 -3.81
C THR A 138 4.16 -13.31 -3.39
N LEU A 139 3.10 -12.93 -2.68
CA LEU A 139 1.95 -13.80 -2.41
C LEU A 139 0.87 -13.70 -3.50
N ASP A 140 1.07 -12.83 -4.52
CA ASP A 140 0.19 -12.74 -5.67
C ASP A 140 0.23 -14.04 -6.50
N PRO A 141 -0.85 -14.84 -6.54
CA PRO A 141 -0.86 -16.10 -7.27
C PRO A 141 -0.95 -15.93 -8.78
N ARG A 142 -1.25 -14.72 -9.25
CA ARG A 142 -1.43 -14.35 -10.65
C ARG A 142 -0.29 -13.48 -11.19
N HIS A 143 0.86 -13.50 -10.54
CA HIS A 143 2.03 -12.69 -10.89
C HIS A 143 2.74 -13.24 -12.15
N PHE A 144 2.06 -13.19 -13.29
CA PHE A 144 2.56 -13.73 -14.55
C PHE A 144 3.43 -12.73 -15.29
N THR A 145 4.56 -13.19 -15.84
CA THR A 145 5.54 -12.33 -16.51
C THR A 145 4.98 -11.53 -17.68
N TYR A 146 4.03 -12.09 -18.43
CA TYR A 146 3.41 -11.41 -19.58
C TYR A 146 2.56 -10.20 -19.20
N LEU A 147 2.23 -10.05 -17.92
CA LEU A 147 1.48 -8.89 -17.40
C LEU A 147 2.38 -7.68 -17.09
N TYR A 148 3.70 -7.88 -17.04
CA TYR A 148 4.62 -6.79 -16.69
C TYR A 148 4.56 -5.63 -17.68
N GLY A 149 4.20 -4.46 -17.18
CA GLY A 149 4.06 -3.24 -17.98
C GLY A 149 2.87 -3.25 -18.95
N LYS A 150 1.92 -4.17 -18.76
CA LYS A 150 0.74 -4.29 -19.62
C LYS A 150 -0.15 -3.05 -19.60
N CYS A 151 -0.14 -2.34 -18.48
CA CYS A 151 -0.97 -1.16 -18.28
C CYS A 151 -0.30 -0.18 -17.32
N THR A 152 0.20 0.93 -17.82
CA THR A 152 0.92 1.94 -17.03
C THR A 152 0.04 3.08 -16.53
N THR A 153 -1.21 3.15 -17.00
CA THR A 153 -2.15 4.24 -16.66
C THR A 153 -3.48 3.71 -16.15
N VAL A 154 -4.18 4.54 -15.38
CA VAL A 154 -5.53 4.21 -14.88
C VAL A 154 -6.50 3.95 -16.03
N GLU A 155 -6.40 4.72 -17.10
CA GLU A 155 -7.25 4.55 -18.29
C GLU A 155 -7.08 3.17 -18.93
N GLY A 156 -5.88 2.67 -18.95
CA GLY A 156 -5.57 1.36 -19.52
C GLY A 156 -6.07 0.17 -18.68
N LEU A 157 -6.50 0.39 -17.43
CA LEU A 157 -7.07 -0.68 -16.61
C LEU A 157 -8.42 -1.19 -17.13
N SER A 158 -9.18 -0.33 -17.83
CA SER A 158 -10.37 -0.78 -18.58
C SER A 158 -9.96 -1.69 -19.75
N GLY A 159 -10.45 -2.92 -19.76
CA GLY A 159 -10.14 -3.93 -20.77
C GLY A 159 -8.86 -4.73 -20.52
N THR A 160 -8.05 -4.37 -19.51
CA THR A 160 -6.86 -5.16 -19.11
C THR A 160 -7.00 -5.77 -17.72
N TRP A 161 -7.34 -4.95 -16.72
CA TRP A 161 -7.63 -5.41 -15.36
C TRP A 161 -9.10 -5.84 -15.22
N ALA A 162 -10.01 -5.00 -15.64
CA ALA A 162 -11.44 -5.26 -15.63
C ALA A 162 -12.03 -5.23 -17.03
N THR A 163 -13.02 -6.08 -17.28
CA THR A 163 -13.78 -6.11 -18.56
C THR A 163 -14.72 -4.92 -18.71
N ASP A 164 -15.09 -4.26 -17.61
CA ASP A 164 -15.92 -3.06 -17.61
C ASP A 164 -15.21 -1.88 -18.28
N LYS A 165 -15.77 -1.38 -19.37
CA LYS A 165 -15.26 -0.21 -20.10
C LYS A 165 -15.29 1.07 -19.27
N ASN A 166 -16.14 1.16 -18.24
CA ASN A 166 -16.25 2.30 -17.35
C ASN A 166 -15.35 2.21 -16.12
N TYR A 167 -14.60 1.11 -15.93
CA TYR A 167 -13.78 0.89 -14.77
C TYR A 167 -12.83 2.07 -14.45
N ALA A 168 -12.07 2.50 -15.44
CA ALA A 168 -11.16 3.64 -15.28
C ALA A 168 -11.89 4.95 -14.95
N LYS A 169 -13.09 5.17 -15.53
CA LYS A 169 -13.92 6.35 -15.22
C LYS A 169 -14.35 6.33 -13.76
N THR A 170 -14.75 5.17 -13.25
CA THR A 170 -15.14 4.99 -11.85
C THR A 170 -13.96 5.27 -10.91
N LEU A 171 -12.78 4.70 -11.19
CA LEU A 171 -11.56 4.97 -10.43
C LEU A 171 -11.22 6.45 -10.41
N LYS A 172 -11.18 7.10 -11.56
CA LYS A 172 -10.87 8.53 -11.69
C LYS A 172 -11.86 9.41 -10.93
N SER A 173 -13.14 9.04 -10.91
CA SER A 173 -14.14 9.76 -10.13
C SER A 173 -13.84 9.71 -8.63
N ILE A 174 -13.42 8.56 -8.11
CA ILE A 174 -13.03 8.42 -6.70
C ILE A 174 -11.76 9.22 -6.43
N ILE A 175 -10.73 9.07 -7.28
CA ILE A 175 -9.46 9.78 -7.13
C ILE A 175 -9.68 11.28 -7.11
N SER A 176 -10.49 11.83 -8.03
CA SER A 176 -10.81 13.27 -8.06
C SER A 176 -11.54 13.74 -6.81
N LYS A 177 -12.40 12.91 -6.21
CA LYS A 177 -13.03 13.22 -4.91
C LYS A 177 -12.00 13.26 -3.79
N ILE A 178 -11.04 12.35 -3.79
CA ILE A 178 -9.93 12.33 -2.81
C ILE A 178 -9.08 13.59 -2.98
N GLU A 179 -8.69 13.93 -4.21
CA GLU A 179 -7.89 15.14 -4.53
C GLU A 179 -8.61 16.42 -4.11
N GLY A 180 -9.92 16.49 -4.33
CA GLY A 180 -10.77 17.62 -3.91
C GLY A 180 -11.09 17.67 -2.41
N THR A 181 -10.72 16.64 -1.65
CA THR A 181 -11.01 16.60 -0.22
C THR A 181 -10.16 17.60 0.56
N LYS A 182 -10.82 18.55 1.21
CA LYS A 182 -10.15 19.50 2.10
C LYS A 182 -9.76 18.78 3.38
N VAL A 183 -8.50 18.85 3.73
CA VAL A 183 -8.05 18.45 5.06
C VAL A 183 -8.49 19.54 6.01
N VAL A 184 -9.53 19.26 6.79
CA VAL A 184 -9.92 20.15 7.89
C VAL A 184 -8.82 20.04 8.92
N VAL A 185 -7.89 20.98 8.91
CA VAL A 185 -6.96 21.18 10.03
C VAL A 185 -7.79 21.78 11.13
N SER A 186 -8.48 20.92 11.89
CA SER A 186 -9.12 21.36 13.12
C SER A 186 -8.02 21.85 14.04
N SER A 187 -7.98 23.15 14.29
CA SER A 187 -7.24 23.76 15.39
C SER A 187 -7.95 23.49 16.73
N SER A 188 -8.54 22.32 16.90
CA SER A 188 -9.16 21.87 18.13
C SER A 188 -8.57 20.52 18.52
N THR A 189 -7.76 20.56 19.55
CA THR A 189 -7.51 19.52 20.53
C THR A 189 -8.71 18.58 20.69
N ASN A 190 -8.45 17.28 20.47
CA ASN A 190 -9.24 16.09 20.80
C ASN A 190 -9.81 15.32 19.61
N SER A 191 -8.93 14.58 18.98
CA SER A 191 -9.25 13.27 18.41
C SER A 191 -8.14 12.33 18.86
N GLN A 192 -8.48 11.20 19.44
CA GLN A 192 -7.55 10.19 19.95
C GLN A 192 -6.63 9.61 18.83
N SER A 193 -5.74 10.45 18.30
CA SER A 193 -4.42 10.05 17.89
C SER A 193 -3.65 9.93 19.20
N ASN A 194 -3.06 8.79 19.50
CA ASN A 194 -2.18 8.65 20.65
C ASN A 194 -1.38 9.94 20.85
N ALA A 195 -1.61 10.62 22.00
CA ALA A 195 -1.18 11.98 22.31
C ALA A 195 0.36 12.21 22.30
N ASN A 196 1.14 11.26 21.75
CA ASN A 196 2.61 11.22 21.73
C ASN A 196 3.24 11.18 20.32
N ASN A 197 2.48 11.29 19.23
CA ASN A 197 3.09 11.25 17.91
C ASN A 197 3.75 12.58 17.55
N LYS A 198 5.08 12.63 17.61
CA LYS A 198 5.89 13.80 17.27
C LYS A 198 5.77 14.22 15.80
N PHE A 199 5.50 13.28 14.91
CA PHE A 199 5.38 13.50 13.48
C PHE A 199 4.02 13.07 12.94
N ARG A 200 3.48 13.85 11.99
CA ARG A 200 2.23 13.52 11.30
C ARG A 200 2.45 12.38 10.31
N ASN A 201 1.40 11.61 10.03
CA ASN A 201 1.43 10.63 8.94
C ASN A 201 1.57 11.34 7.59
N GLY A 202 2.36 10.75 6.68
CA GLY A 202 2.57 11.32 5.35
C GLY A 202 3.90 10.97 4.73
N VAL A 203 4.12 11.45 3.51
CA VAL A 203 5.40 11.36 2.79
C VAL A 203 6.36 12.42 3.30
N TYR A 204 7.60 12.05 3.48
CA TYR A 204 8.64 12.95 3.96
C TYR A 204 9.77 13.14 2.96
N ASN A 205 10.33 12.07 2.40
CA ASN A 205 11.49 12.11 1.48
C ASN A 205 12.58 13.09 1.94
N LYS A 206 12.87 13.10 3.24
CA LYS A 206 13.79 14.04 3.90
C LYS A 206 14.94 13.29 4.56
N ARG A 207 16.03 14.01 4.79
CA ARG A 207 17.11 13.53 5.65
C ARG A 207 16.70 13.68 7.11
N ALA A 208 17.06 12.70 7.93
CA ALA A 208 16.86 12.74 9.38
C ALA A 208 18.16 12.34 10.08
N VAL A 209 18.41 12.95 11.23
CA VAL A 209 19.58 12.65 12.09
C VAL A 209 19.09 11.89 13.32
N VAL A 210 19.79 10.83 13.67
CA VAL A 210 19.58 10.08 14.91
C VAL A 210 20.06 10.89 16.10
N THR A 211 19.20 11.06 17.11
CA THR A 211 19.46 11.91 18.28
C THR A 211 19.90 11.12 19.53
N VAL A 212 19.69 9.80 19.55
CA VAL A 212 19.99 8.90 20.67
C VAL A 212 21.26 8.08 20.38
N SER A 213 21.90 7.57 21.43
CA SER A 213 23.14 6.78 21.32
C SER A 213 22.99 5.54 20.45
N SER A 214 21.83 4.91 20.48
CA SER A 214 21.51 3.73 19.67
C SER A 214 20.01 3.71 19.36
N LEU A 215 19.68 3.55 18.07
CA LEU A 215 18.30 3.46 17.55
C LEU A 215 18.13 2.15 16.81
N ASN A 216 17.22 1.29 17.27
CA ASN A 216 16.92 0.04 16.59
C ASN A 216 16.27 0.30 15.23
N VAL A 217 16.75 -0.39 14.22
CA VAL A 217 16.17 -0.49 12.89
C VAL A 217 15.37 -1.79 12.82
N ARG A 218 14.06 -1.69 12.69
CA ARG A 218 13.15 -2.83 12.83
C ARG A 218 12.57 -3.25 11.49
N ALA A 219 12.21 -4.52 11.36
CA ALA A 219 11.56 -5.08 10.20
C ALA A 219 10.06 -4.70 10.09
N GLY A 220 9.46 -4.26 11.19
CA GLY A 220 8.06 -3.84 11.29
C GLY A 220 7.87 -2.70 12.28
N ARG A 221 6.67 -2.13 12.33
CA ARG A 221 6.23 -1.11 13.30
C ARG A 221 5.44 -1.78 14.42
N PRO A 222 5.16 -1.10 15.52
CA PRO A 222 4.23 -1.61 16.53
C PRO A 222 2.92 -2.07 15.88
N GLY A 223 2.50 -3.31 16.19
CA GLY A 223 1.35 -3.97 15.58
C GLY A 223 1.66 -4.82 14.34
N ASP A 224 2.82 -4.66 13.71
CA ASP A 224 3.24 -5.53 12.61
C ASP A 224 3.84 -6.85 13.17
N ALA A 225 3.56 -7.99 12.51
CA ALA A 225 4.08 -9.32 12.94
C ALA A 225 5.62 -9.36 13.06
N LYS A 226 6.33 -8.53 12.28
CA LYS A 226 7.78 -8.44 12.28
C LYS A 226 8.35 -7.36 13.19
N TYR A 227 7.53 -6.73 14.06
CA TYR A 227 7.98 -5.63 14.91
C TYR A 227 9.18 -5.97 15.78
N ASN A 228 9.22 -7.17 16.34
CA ASN A 228 10.31 -7.61 17.23
C ASN A 228 11.61 -7.98 16.50
N THR A 229 11.57 -8.10 15.16
CA THR A 229 12.77 -8.39 14.37
C THR A 229 13.59 -7.11 14.18
N ILE A 230 14.83 -7.11 14.62
CA ILE A 230 15.79 -6.01 14.50
C ILE A 230 16.77 -6.33 13.37
N TYR A 231 16.88 -5.45 12.38
CA TYR A 231 17.85 -5.57 11.28
C TYR A 231 19.22 -4.98 11.62
N GLY A 232 19.28 -4.12 12.61
CA GLY A 232 20.50 -3.46 13.06
C GLY A 232 20.21 -2.22 13.90
N GLN A 233 21.24 -1.40 14.08
CA GLN A 233 21.15 -0.18 14.88
C GLN A 233 21.80 0.99 14.16
N LEU A 234 21.24 2.17 14.36
CA LEU A 234 21.82 3.45 13.97
C LEU A 234 22.39 4.14 15.21
N LYS A 235 23.51 4.82 15.06
CA LYS A 235 24.20 5.56 16.13
C LYS A 235 23.85 7.04 16.07
N LYS A 236 23.99 7.74 17.19
CA LYS A 236 23.83 9.20 17.29
C LYS A 236 24.62 9.92 16.21
N GLY A 237 23.96 10.87 15.55
CA GLY A 237 24.56 11.66 14.48
C GLY A 237 24.48 11.02 13.08
N GLN A 238 24.19 9.73 12.97
CA GLN A 238 23.98 9.11 11.66
C GLN A 238 22.79 9.74 10.96
N VAL A 239 22.92 9.89 9.64
CA VAL A 239 21.91 10.49 8.78
C VAL A 239 21.29 9.41 7.91
N VAL A 240 19.95 9.35 7.90
CA VAL A 240 19.18 8.44 7.05
C VAL A 240 18.16 9.24 6.23
N THR A 241 17.81 8.72 5.07
CA THR A 241 16.68 9.26 4.31
C THR A 241 15.40 8.57 4.77
N VAL A 242 14.49 9.36 5.33
CA VAL A 242 13.14 8.90 5.72
C VAL A 242 12.19 9.16 4.57
N LYS A 243 11.41 8.14 4.19
CA LYS A 243 10.52 8.19 3.03
C LYS A 243 9.11 8.62 3.41
N TYR A 244 8.57 8.05 4.45
CA TYR A 244 7.21 8.32 4.96
C TYR A 244 7.16 8.06 6.46
N CYS A 245 6.14 8.62 7.10
CA CYS A 245 5.82 8.41 8.51
C CYS A 245 4.41 7.86 8.66
N LEU A 246 4.25 6.82 9.49
CA LEU A 246 2.97 6.33 9.95
C LEU A 246 3.04 6.08 11.45
N ASN A 247 2.13 6.73 12.20
CA ASN A 247 2.05 6.63 13.65
C ASN A 247 3.41 6.85 14.34
N ASN A 248 4.11 7.92 13.93
CA ASN A 248 5.44 8.29 14.41
C ASN A 248 6.57 7.29 14.09
N TRP A 249 6.35 6.34 13.17
CA TRP A 249 7.36 5.42 12.68
C TRP A 249 7.72 5.74 11.23
N PHE A 250 8.99 5.94 10.98
CA PHE A 250 9.49 6.28 9.66
C PHE A 250 9.96 5.05 8.90
N GLY A 251 9.48 4.93 7.65
CA GLY A 251 10.01 3.99 6.68
C GLY A 251 11.35 4.47 6.12
N ILE A 252 12.34 3.59 6.11
CA ILE A 252 13.67 3.80 5.54
C ILE A 252 14.08 2.59 4.71
N ILE A 253 15.14 2.73 3.91
CA ILE A 253 15.84 1.58 3.35
C ILE A 253 17.12 1.36 4.16
N TYR A 254 17.29 0.17 4.70
CA TYR A 254 18.44 -0.23 5.49
C TYR A 254 19.04 -1.53 4.93
N ASN A 255 20.29 -1.45 4.44
CA ASN A 255 20.96 -2.58 3.78
C ASN A 255 20.12 -3.22 2.67
N GLY A 256 19.51 -2.39 1.81
CA GLY A 256 18.65 -2.81 0.70
C GLY A 256 17.27 -3.33 1.10
N LYS A 257 16.93 -3.36 2.39
CA LYS A 257 15.65 -3.83 2.90
C LYS A 257 14.81 -2.66 3.41
N GLN A 258 13.51 -2.77 3.26
CA GLN A 258 12.61 -1.89 3.97
C GLN A 258 12.73 -2.11 5.48
N ALA A 259 12.78 -1.02 6.21
CA ALA A 259 12.92 -1.02 7.66
C ALA A 259 12.21 0.19 8.27
N PHE A 260 12.11 0.19 9.58
CA PHE A 260 11.38 1.20 10.32
C PHE A 260 12.19 1.69 11.52
N ILE A 261 12.12 3.01 11.76
CA ILE A 261 12.71 3.67 12.91
C ILE A 261 11.67 4.57 13.60
N CYS A 262 11.75 4.65 14.93
CA CYS A 262 10.84 5.49 15.70
C CYS A 262 11.20 6.97 15.54
N GLY A 263 10.17 7.80 15.29
CA GLY A 263 10.31 9.24 15.11
C GLY A 263 10.79 10.00 16.35
N ASP A 264 10.55 9.47 17.56
CA ASP A 264 10.98 10.12 18.81
C ASP A 264 12.49 10.33 18.89
N TYR A 265 13.24 9.48 18.19
CA TYR A 265 14.69 9.40 18.27
C TYR A 265 15.43 10.00 17.07
N ILE A 266 14.70 10.78 16.26
CA ILE A 266 15.28 11.48 15.12
C ILE A 266 14.89 12.96 15.07
N LYS A 267 15.68 13.73 14.33
CA LYS A 267 15.40 15.12 13.95
C LYS A 267 15.49 15.24 12.44
N LEU A 268 14.45 15.75 11.79
CA LEU A 268 14.47 16.06 10.37
C LEU A 268 15.44 17.23 10.10
N LYS A 269 16.14 17.13 8.97
CA LYS A 269 17.03 18.19 8.42
C LYS A 269 16.35 18.91 7.28
#